data_0c92c4930de6b5a5f3ecf1dba048f215
#
_entry.id   0c92c4930de6b5a5f3ecf1dba048f215
#
_cell.length_a   1.000
_cell.length_b   1.000
_cell.length_c   1.000
_cell.angle_alpha   90.00
_cell.angle_beta   90.00
_cell.angle_gamma   90.00
#
_symmetry.space_group_name_H-M   'P 1'
#
loop_
_entity.id
_entity.type
_entity.pdbx_description
1 polymer ?
#
loop_
_entity_poly.entity_id
_entity_poly.type
_entity_poly.pdbx_seq_one_letter_code
_entity_poly.pdbx_strand_id
1 'polypeptide(L)'
;GGNDFLKKIPRGETFANLEQIVTAFQRGGAITVVVGVRSGIIGGGADDEFEALAKKTGSVSVSDVLGGIFGQPDLMSDAIHPNSMGYGQIANRLAPLLLKYVK
;
A
#
# COMPACT_ATOMS: atom_id res chain seq x y z
N GLY A 1 -2.67 2.22 -7.03
CA GLY A 1 -2.57 3.67 -7.04
C GLY A 1 -1.48 4.22 -7.94
N GLY A 2 -0.37 3.50 -8.13
CA GLY A 2 0.74 3.99 -8.97
C GLY A 2 0.34 4.20 -10.43
N ASN A 3 -0.41 3.28 -11.00
CA ASN A 3 -0.89 3.43 -12.38
C ASN A 3 -1.89 4.58 -12.51
N ASP A 4 -2.74 4.77 -11.53
CA ASP A 4 -3.66 5.92 -11.51
C ASP A 4 -2.89 7.23 -11.50
N PHE A 5 -1.83 7.30 -10.69
CA PHE A 5 -0.96 8.46 -10.65
C PHE A 5 -0.32 8.73 -12.01
N LEU A 6 0.24 7.70 -12.65
CA LEU A 6 0.86 7.81 -13.96
C LEU A 6 -0.12 8.25 -15.05
N LYS A 7 -1.37 7.82 -14.94
CA LYS A 7 -2.44 8.21 -15.85
C LYS A 7 -3.13 9.53 -15.47
N LYS A 8 -2.65 10.20 -14.45
CA LYS A 8 -3.19 11.47 -13.95
C LYS A 8 -4.67 11.38 -13.55
N ILE A 9 -5.09 10.23 -13.04
CA ILE A 9 -6.43 10.07 -12.47
C ILE A 9 -6.51 10.90 -11.19
N PRO A 10 -7.58 11.68 -10.99
CA PRO A 10 -7.72 12.49 -9.77
C PRO A 10 -7.62 11.61 -8.52
N ARG A 11 -6.86 12.08 -7.53
CA ARG A 11 -6.62 11.33 -6.30
C ARG A 11 -7.91 10.94 -5.58
N GLY A 12 -8.89 11.83 -5.53
CA GLY A 12 -10.21 11.54 -4.94
C GLY A 12 -10.91 10.36 -5.60
N GLU A 13 -10.79 10.23 -6.92
CA GLU A 13 -11.36 9.10 -7.66
C GLU A 13 -10.62 7.79 -7.31
N THR A 14 -9.30 7.83 -7.25
CA THR A 14 -8.49 6.67 -6.85
C THR A 14 -8.92 6.14 -5.47
N PHE A 15 -9.03 7.02 -4.48
CA PHE A 15 -9.41 6.61 -3.13
C PHE A 15 -10.87 6.22 -3.00
N ALA A 16 -11.76 6.81 -3.77
CA ALA A 16 -13.16 6.37 -3.85
C ALA A 16 -13.25 4.94 -4.42
N ASN A 17 -12.49 4.64 -5.45
CA ASN A 17 -12.42 3.30 -6.02
C ASN A 17 -11.85 2.28 -5.04
N LEU A 18 -10.78 2.64 -4.34
CA LEU A 18 -10.19 1.78 -3.32
C LEU A 18 -11.16 1.49 -2.18
N GLU A 19 -11.92 2.49 -1.74
CA GLU A 19 -12.94 2.31 -0.72
C GLU A 19 -14.00 1.30 -1.17
N GLN A 20 -14.46 1.39 -2.41
CA GLN A 20 -15.42 0.43 -2.97
C GLN A 20 -14.86 -0.98 -3.01
N ILE A 21 -13.60 -1.14 -3.41
CA ILE A 21 -12.93 -2.44 -3.45
C ILE A 21 -12.85 -3.03 -2.04
N VAL A 22 -12.35 -2.24 -1.09
CA VAL A 22 -12.20 -2.67 0.30
C VAL A 22 -13.54 -3.11 0.90
N THR A 23 -14.57 -2.28 0.75
CA THR A 23 -15.89 -2.58 1.30
C THR A 23 -16.53 -3.79 0.66
N ALA A 24 -16.31 -4.02 -0.64
CA ALA A 24 -16.80 -5.21 -1.32
C ALA A 24 -16.20 -6.49 -0.73
N PHE A 25 -14.89 -6.52 -0.48
CA PHE A 25 -14.23 -7.66 0.15
C PHE A 25 -14.70 -7.84 1.61
N GLN A 26 -14.86 -6.76 2.35
CA GLN A 26 -15.33 -6.82 3.74
C GLN A 26 -16.76 -7.38 3.84
N ARG A 27 -17.63 -7.03 2.92
CA ARG A 27 -18.98 -7.59 2.84
C ARG A 27 -18.97 -9.10 2.60
N GLY A 28 -17.95 -9.60 1.90
CA GLY A 28 -17.74 -11.03 1.72
C GLY A 28 -17.07 -11.72 2.92
N GLY A 29 -16.82 -11.01 4.00
CA GLY A 29 -16.21 -11.56 5.22
C GLY A 29 -14.70 -11.47 5.29
N ALA A 30 -14.05 -10.78 4.37
CA ALA A 30 -12.59 -10.65 4.37
C ALA A 30 -12.09 -9.61 5.37
N ILE A 31 -10.95 -9.90 5.98
CA ILE A 31 -10.13 -8.88 6.65
C ILE A 31 -9.29 -8.20 5.57
N THR A 32 -9.31 -6.89 5.55
CA THR A 32 -8.59 -6.11 4.54
C THR A 32 -7.37 -5.42 5.14
N VAL A 33 -6.31 -5.37 4.37
CA VAL A 33 -5.07 -4.68 4.73
C VAL A 33 -4.79 -3.62 3.68
N VAL A 34 -4.70 -2.38 4.10
CA VAL A 34 -4.34 -1.26 3.23
C VAL A 34 -2.85 -0.99 3.39
N VAL A 35 -2.12 -1.17 2.32
CA VAL A 35 -0.67 -0.98 2.29
C VAL A 35 -0.37 0.38 1.67
N GLY A 36 0.14 1.29 2.49
CA GLY A 36 0.49 2.64 2.05
C GLY A 36 1.89 2.70 1.46
N VAL A 37 2.03 3.57 0.48
CA VAL A 37 3.32 3.88 -0.15
C VAL A 37 3.59 5.36 0.04
N ARG A 38 4.60 5.67 0.83
CA ARG A 38 5.09 7.03 1.02
C ARG A 38 6.23 7.26 0.03
N SER A 39 5.92 7.74 -1.14
CA SER A 39 6.98 8.09 -2.09
C SER A 39 6.61 9.34 -2.86
N GLY A 40 7.63 10.08 -3.29
CA GLY A 40 7.46 11.17 -4.23
C GLY A 40 6.90 10.71 -5.57
N ILE A 41 6.85 9.40 -5.81
CA ILE A 41 6.31 8.79 -7.03
C ILE A 41 4.79 8.95 -7.09
N ILE A 42 4.11 8.84 -5.93
CA ILE A 42 2.64 8.91 -5.87
C ILE A 42 2.17 10.32 -5.46
N GLY A 43 3.08 11.27 -5.34
CA GLY A 43 2.78 12.60 -4.86
C GLY A 43 2.72 12.69 -3.33
N GLY A 44 3.10 13.82 -2.76
CA GLY A 44 3.11 14.04 -1.32
C GLY A 44 1.71 13.89 -0.72
N GLY A 45 1.63 13.30 0.47
CA GLY A 45 0.39 13.18 1.23
C GLY A 45 -0.47 11.96 0.94
N ALA A 46 -0.12 11.12 -0.05
CA ALA A 46 -0.90 9.92 -0.35
C ALA A 46 -0.89 8.92 0.82
N ASP A 47 0.19 8.87 1.58
CA ASP A 47 0.29 7.99 2.75
C ASP A 47 -0.78 8.32 3.79
N ASP A 48 -1.03 9.60 4.04
CA ASP A 48 -2.09 10.06 4.96
C ASP A 48 -3.47 9.63 4.47
N GLU A 49 -3.69 9.65 3.16
CA GLU A 49 -4.96 9.22 2.56
C GLU A 49 -5.14 7.70 2.64
N PHE A 50 -4.07 6.91 2.51
CA PHE A 50 -4.12 5.46 2.75
C PHE A 50 -4.46 5.16 4.20
N GLU A 51 -3.86 5.86 5.14
CA GLU A 51 -4.19 5.70 6.56
C GLU A 51 -5.63 6.09 6.87
N ALA A 52 -6.11 7.20 6.31
CA ALA A 52 -7.48 7.64 6.46
C ALA A 52 -8.48 6.63 5.89
N LEU A 53 -8.17 6.04 4.74
CA LEU A 53 -8.98 4.98 4.13
C LEU A 53 -9.06 3.75 5.04
N ALA A 54 -7.91 3.31 5.56
CA ALA A 54 -7.85 2.17 6.46
C ALA A 54 -8.69 2.41 7.71
N LYS A 55 -8.56 3.59 8.32
CA LYS A 55 -9.33 3.98 9.50
C LYS A 55 -10.82 4.01 9.22
N LYS A 56 -11.23 4.62 8.10
CA LYS A 56 -12.63 4.74 7.70
C LYS A 56 -13.29 3.37 7.47
N THR A 57 -12.57 2.43 6.89
CA THR A 57 -13.09 1.11 6.54
C THR A 57 -12.85 0.05 7.61
N GLY A 58 -12.13 0.37 8.68
CA GLY A 58 -11.75 -0.62 9.69
C GLY A 58 -10.72 -1.63 9.19
N SER A 59 -9.95 -1.27 8.18
CA SER A 59 -8.87 -2.10 7.64
C SER A 59 -7.61 -2.01 8.49
N VAL A 60 -6.76 -3.03 8.39
CA VAL A 60 -5.41 -2.98 8.93
C VAL A 60 -4.59 -2.02 8.07
N SER A 61 -3.84 -1.11 8.69
CA SER A 61 -2.99 -0.17 7.98
C SER A 61 -1.53 -0.57 8.08
N VAL A 62 -0.83 -0.55 6.94
CA VAL A 62 0.62 -0.71 6.88
C VAL A 62 1.18 0.49 6.14
N SER A 63 1.78 1.42 6.91
CA SER A 63 2.35 2.64 6.35
C SER A 63 3.74 2.40 5.78
N ASP A 64 4.04 3.13 4.70
CA ASP A 64 5.41 3.25 4.16
C ASP A 64 6.11 1.91 3.94
N VAL A 65 5.43 0.98 3.27
CA VAL A 65 5.94 -0.38 3.07
C VAL A 65 7.26 -0.41 2.29
N LEU A 66 7.54 0.61 1.49
CA LEU A 66 8.75 0.75 0.69
C LEU A 66 9.82 1.63 1.34
N GLY A 67 9.60 2.11 2.56
CA GLY A 67 10.57 2.93 3.26
C GLY A 67 11.92 2.23 3.42
N GLY A 68 13.02 2.93 3.08
CA GLY A 68 14.35 2.37 3.13
C GLY A 68 14.68 1.38 2.00
N ILE A 69 13.75 1.15 1.05
CA ILE A 69 13.95 0.27 -0.11
C ILE A 69 14.17 1.10 -1.37
N PHE A 70 13.32 2.10 -1.61
CA PHE A 70 13.49 3.00 -2.75
C PHE A 70 14.84 3.72 -2.68
N GLY A 71 15.50 3.82 -3.83
CA GLY A 71 16.79 4.48 -3.94
C GLY A 71 17.97 3.64 -3.47
N GLN A 72 17.75 2.41 -2.99
CA GLN A 72 18.81 1.49 -2.60
C GLN A 72 19.11 0.55 -3.77
N PRO A 73 20.26 0.70 -4.45
CA PRO A 73 20.58 -0.10 -5.65
C PRO A 73 20.51 -1.60 -5.40
N ASP A 74 20.89 -2.05 -4.22
CA ASP A 74 20.91 -3.47 -3.88
C ASP A 74 19.50 -4.07 -3.72
N LEU A 75 18.49 -3.22 -3.57
CA LEU A 75 17.11 -3.63 -3.29
C LEU A 75 16.16 -3.36 -4.46
N MET A 76 16.65 -2.77 -5.54
CA MET A 76 15.82 -2.34 -6.66
C MET A 76 16.23 -3.03 -7.95
N SER A 77 15.24 -3.40 -8.76
CA SER A 77 15.45 -3.88 -10.14
C SER A 77 15.58 -2.72 -11.13
N ASP A 78 14.84 -1.65 -10.90
CA ASP A 78 14.86 -0.41 -11.68
C ASP A 78 14.50 0.76 -10.77
N ALA A 79 14.16 1.91 -11.34
CA ALA A 79 13.85 3.11 -10.56
C ALA A 79 12.61 3.00 -9.68
N ILE A 80 11.70 2.09 -10.00
CA ILE A 80 10.39 2.01 -9.33
C ILE A 80 10.03 0.62 -8.80
N HIS A 81 10.76 -0.43 -9.19
CA HIS A 81 10.44 -1.80 -8.80
C HIS A 81 11.53 -2.39 -7.90
N PRO A 82 11.16 -2.90 -6.72
CA PRO A 82 12.08 -3.68 -5.90
C PRO A 82 12.53 -4.95 -6.61
N ASN A 83 13.73 -5.42 -6.28
CA ASN A 83 14.20 -6.74 -6.68
C ASN A 83 13.78 -7.81 -5.65
N SER A 84 14.26 -9.05 -5.80
CA SER A 84 13.91 -10.14 -4.88
C SER A 84 14.27 -9.82 -3.42
N MET A 85 15.40 -9.18 -3.18
CA MET A 85 15.81 -8.78 -1.82
C MET A 85 14.90 -7.68 -1.27
N GLY A 86 14.53 -6.70 -2.11
CA GLY A 86 13.60 -5.64 -1.76
C GLY A 86 12.22 -6.20 -1.39
N TYR A 87 11.69 -7.11 -2.19
CA TYR A 87 10.43 -7.79 -1.88
C TYR A 87 10.53 -8.66 -0.62
N GLY A 88 11.69 -9.27 -0.37
CA GLY A 88 11.94 -9.98 0.88
C GLY A 88 11.81 -9.09 2.11
N GLN A 89 12.31 -7.87 2.04
CA GLN A 89 12.14 -6.89 3.12
C GLN A 89 10.67 -6.47 3.30
N ILE A 90 9.94 -6.29 2.21
CA ILE A 90 8.50 -6.01 2.27
C ILE A 90 7.77 -7.16 2.96
N ALA A 91 8.06 -8.41 2.58
CA ALA A 91 7.47 -9.58 3.20
C ALA A 91 7.77 -9.64 4.71
N ASN A 92 9.00 -9.33 5.11
CA ASN A 92 9.39 -9.29 6.52
C ASN A 92 8.66 -8.21 7.32
N ARG A 93 8.23 -7.14 6.68
CA ARG A 93 7.41 -6.09 7.30
C ARG A 93 5.96 -6.51 7.45
N LEU A 94 5.42 -7.18 6.43
CA LEU A 94 4.01 -7.56 6.39
C LEU A 94 3.71 -8.81 7.23
N ALA A 95 4.57 -9.82 7.20
CA ALA A 95 4.30 -11.11 7.83
C ALA A 95 3.94 -11.00 9.32
N PRO A 96 4.68 -10.28 10.18
CA PRO A 96 4.33 -10.16 11.59
C PRO A 96 2.96 -9.54 11.84
N LEU A 97 2.54 -8.62 10.97
CA LEU A 97 1.24 -7.97 11.07
C LEU A 97 0.11 -8.88 10.63
N LEU A 98 0.35 -9.68 9.60
CA LEU A 98 -0.66 -10.56 9.02
C LEU A 98 -0.86 -11.84 9.83
N LEU A 99 0.18 -12.33 10.49
CA LEU A 99 0.10 -13.56 11.30
C LEU A 99 -0.92 -13.49 12.43
N LYS A 100 -1.27 -12.29 12.88
CA LYS A 100 -2.31 -12.09 13.88
C LYS A 100 -3.70 -12.51 13.39
N TYR A 101 -3.92 -12.52 12.09
CA TYR A 101 -5.21 -12.76 11.44
C TYR A 101 -5.29 -14.10 10.74
N VAL A 102 -4.19 -14.82 10.66
CA VAL A 102 -4.11 -16.15 10.03
C VAL A 102 -4.10 -17.21 11.12
N LYS A 103 -5.02 -18.17 10.99
CA LYS A 103 -5.11 -19.29 11.91
C LYS A 103 -4.28 -20.49 11.45
#